data_b9c90a6462e6af81223ded3a9af20015
#
_entry.id   b9c90a6462e6af81223ded3a9af20015
#
_cell.length_a   1.000
_cell.length_b   1.000
_cell.length_c   1.000
_cell.angle_alpha   90.00
_cell.angle_beta   90.00
_cell.angle_gamma   90.00
#
_symmetry.space_group_name_H-M   'P 1'
#
loop_
_entity.id
_entity.type
_entity.pdbx_description
1 polymer ?
#
loop_
_entity_poly.entity_id
_entity_poly.type
_entity_poly.pdbx_seq_one_letter_code
_entity_poly.pdbx_strand_id
1 'polypeptide(L)'
;MLWSEVYRPKRCEEIIGQDEVVSYLASFADARSVPHMLISGPHGTGKTAAVGCLARRLYGENWEANTTVFSAADLLGKGRSALETDDRFIQLYRKDQSLIVNFKRIVKWYASMRPLDADFKLLVVEDAGSLTFEAQQALRRTMERYSATCRFIFVTTRPSAIIPAIASRCLPLFFAPLESGVVRARLEEILAAEGAALPADDIELIVYAAEGDLRRAIMYAQIAAGSGKEFDLAEVSRSETENVAASAFEAIRAGNFDAARRIAESLMIEYGLSAREVVGELRRVARRERYSHPALALALADADRRLCHNANDFVQINALLARITREVFGEESTAAL
;
A
#
# COMPACT_ATOMS: atom_id res chain seq x y z
N MET A 1 18.26 -1.52 14.17
CA MET A 1 16.83 -1.88 14.11
C MET A 1 16.12 -0.85 13.25
N LEU A 2 15.03 -1.21 12.55
CA LEU A 2 14.31 -0.23 11.73
C LEU A 2 13.52 0.75 12.60
N TRP A 3 13.73 2.04 12.45
CA TRP A 3 13.02 3.06 13.22
C TRP A 3 11.49 2.99 13.04
N SER A 4 11.04 2.65 11.83
CA SER A 4 9.61 2.47 11.56
C SER A 4 8.92 1.39 12.41
N GLU A 5 9.67 0.41 12.93
CA GLU A 5 9.15 -0.61 13.84
C GLU A 5 9.40 -0.25 15.32
N VAL A 6 10.51 0.41 15.64
CA VAL A 6 10.82 0.87 17.00
C VAL A 6 9.79 1.90 17.47
N TYR A 7 9.48 2.87 16.59
CA TYR A 7 8.55 3.98 16.87
C TYR A 7 7.11 3.70 16.41
N ARG A 8 6.80 2.43 16.15
CA ARG A 8 5.43 2.04 15.80
C ARG A 8 4.52 2.24 17.00
N PRO A 9 3.40 2.97 16.86
CA PRO A 9 2.46 3.21 17.95
C PRO A 9 1.96 1.91 18.61
N LYS A 10 1.98 1.87 19.93
CA LYS A 10 1.47 0.77 20.75
C LYS A 10 0.19 1.14 21.50
N ARG A 11 -0.06 2.43 21.70
CA ARG A 11 -1.26 3.01 22.30
C ARG A 11 -1.96 3.96 21.35
N CYS A 12 -3.26 4.13 21.51
CA CYS A 12 -4.06 4.99 20.64
C CYS A 12 -3.56 6.45 20.66
N GLU A 13 -3.13 6.93 21.80
CA GLU A 13 -2.65 8.30 22.04
C GLU A 13 -1.32 8.61 21.30
N GLU A 14 -0.61 7.59 20.84
CA GLU A 14 0.63 7.72 20.08
C GLU A 14 0.41 7.87 18.56
N ILE A 15 -0.84 7.71 18.10
CA ILE A 15 -1.20 7.86 16.69
C ILE A 15 -1.45 9.33 16.41
N ILE A 16 -0.67 9.89 15.52
CA ILE A 16 -0.68 11.33 15.22
C ILE A 16 -1.56 11.65 14.00
N GLY A 17 -2.18 12.82 13.99
CA GLY A 17 -2.92 13.38 12.86
C GLY A 17 -4.17 12.61 12.46
N GLN A 18 -4.74 11.77 13.37
CA GLN A 18 -5.94 10.98 13.13
C GLN A 18 -6.89 11.03 14.34
N ASP A 19 -6.95 12.17 15.03
CA ASP A 19 -7.57 12.32 16.35
C ASP A 19 -9.03 11.85 16.40
N GLU A 20 -9.81 12.19 15.39
CA GLU A 20 -11.23 11.80 15.32
C GLU A 20 -11.38 10.28 15.23
N VAL A 21 -10.67 9.64 14.30
CA VAL A 21 -10.75 8.18 14.11
C VAL A 21 -10.21 7.44 15.32
N VAL A 22 -9.12 7.92 15.90
CA VAL A 22 -8.51 7.36 17.13
C VAL A 22 -9.48 7.46 18.30
N SER A 23 -10.18 8.57 18.44
CA SER A 23 -11.21 8.76 19.48
C SER A 23 -12.35 7.73 19.34
N TYR A 24 -12.84 7.48 18.11
CA TYR A 24 -13.83 6.43 17.88
C TYR A 24 -13.29 5.04 18.25
N LEU A 25 -12.08 4.70 17.83
CA LEU A 25 -11.48 3.39 18.15
C LEU A 25 -11.32 3.21 19.66
N ALA A 26 -10.88 4.23 20.37
CA ALA A 26 -10.76 4.22 21.81
C ALA A 26 -12.13 4.01 22.49
N SER A 27 -13.16 4.73 22.05
CA SER A 27 -14.52 4.59 22.60
C SER A 27 -15.09 3.19 22.37
N PHE A 28 -14.84 2.57 21.20
CA PHE A 28 -15.27 1.19 20.94
C PHE A 28 -14.58 0.18 21.86
N ALA A 29 -13.28 0.39 22.13
CA ALA A 29 -12.55 -0.48 23.04
C ALA A 29 -13.07 -0.35 24.48
N ASP A 30 -13.28 0.86 24.96
CA ASP A 30 -13.78 1.15 26.31
C ASP A 30 -15.20 0.62 26.55
N ALA A 31 -16.06 0.78 25.54
CA ALA A 31 -17.40 0.22 25.54
C ALA A 31 -17.45 -1.29 25.32
N ARG A 32 -16.32 -1.94 25.01
CA ARG A 32 -16.24 -3.36 24.58
C ARG A 32 -17.25 -3.70 23.48
N SER A 33 -17.52 -2.74 22.60
CA SER A 33 -18.52 -2.86 21.55
C SER A 33 -17.91 -2.37 20.23
N VAL A 34 -17.29 -3.31 19.51
CA VAL A 34 -16.61 -3.03 18.24
C VAL A 34 -17.49 -3.48 17.08
N PRO A 35 -17.84 -2.62 16.10
CA PRO A 35 -18.52 -3.04 14.88
C PRO A 35 -17.54 -3.71 13.92
N HIS A 36 -18.06 -4.30 12.82
CA HIS A 36 -17.20 -4.56 11.66
C HIS A 36 -16.73 -3.23 11.08
N MET A 37 -15.48 -3.12 10.66
CA MET A 37 -14.89 -1.87 10.19
C MET A 37 -14.22 -2.00 8.84
N LEU A 38 -14.32 -0.96 8.03
CA LEU A 38 -13.56 -0.77 6.80
C LEU A 38 -12.66 0.45 6.97
N ILE A 39 -11.40 0.20 7.26
CA ILE A 39 -10.37 1.22 7.48
C ILE A 39 -9.66 1.47 6.16
N SER A 40 -9.79 2.69 5.65
CA SER A 40 -9.23 3.09 4.36
C SER A 40 -8.34 4.33 4.48
N GLY A 41 -7.46 4.54 3.50
CA GLY A 41 -6.57 5.70 3.42
C GLY A 41 -5.21 5.35 2.81
N PRO A 42 -4.36 6.35 2.51
CA PRO A 42 -3.04 6.17 1.91
C PRO A 42 -2.09 5.32 2.75
N HIS A 43 -0.96 4.91 2.17
CA HIS A 43 0.10 4.21 2.90
C HIS A 43 0.67 5.08 4.02
N GLY A 44 1.24 4.46 5.06
CA GLY A 44 1.99 5.12 6.14
C GLY A 44 1.19 6.04 7.06
N THR A 45 -0.15 6.09 6.96
CA THR A 45 -1.03 6.95 7.78
C THR A 45 -1.43 6.36 9.14
N GLY A 46 -0.91 5.18 9.51
CA GLY A 46 -1.14 4.58 10.82
C GLY A 46 -2.28 3.56 10.91
N LYS A 47 -2.94 3.18 9.81
CA LYS A 47 -4.11 2.26 9.80
C LYS A 47 -3.88 0.95 10.57
N THR A 48 -2.84 0.20 10.21
CA THR A 48 -2.50 -1.07 10.88
C THR A 48 -2.08 -0.88 12.32
N ALA A 49 -1.33 0.20 12.62
CA ALA A 49 -0.96 0.53 13.99
C ALA A 49 -2.19 0.80 14.85
N ALA A 50 -3.18 1.54 14.33
CA ALA A 50 -4.43 1.84 15.01
C ALA A 50 -5.23 0.57 15.36
N VAL A 51 -5.29 -0.40 14.44
CA VAL A 51 -5.92 -1.71 14.73
C VAL A 51 -5.16 -2.46 15.83
N GLY A 52 -3.83 -2.41 15.82
CA GLY A 52 -3.02 -3.01 16.88
C GLY A 52 -3.22 -2.32 18.24
N CYS A 53 -3.36 -1.01 18.27
CA CYS A 53 -3.64 -0.23 19.47
C CYS A 53 -5.05 -0.54 20.00
N LEU A 54 -6.06 -0.60 19.12
CA LEU A 54 -7.41 -1.04 19.46
C LEU A 54 -7.40 -2.43 20.12
N ALA A 55 -6.70 -3.38 19.51
CA ALA A 55 -6.62 -4.76 20.02
C ALA A 55 -6.00 -4.82 21.42
N ARG A 56 -4.88 -4.10 21.63
CA ARG A 56 -4.21 -4.03 22.95
C ARG A 56 -5.10 -3.37 24.00
N ARG A 57 -5.79 -2.28 23.66
CA ARG A 57 -6.72 -1.61 24.58
C ARG A 57 -7.90 -2.49 24.94
N LEU A 58 -8.40 -3.29 23.97
CA LEU A 58 -9.57 -4.16 24.14
C LEU A 58 -9.26 -5.40 24.96
N TYR A 59 -8.11 -6.04 24.74
CA TYR A 59 -7.79 -7.37 25.27
C TYR A 59 -6.59 -7.40 26.23
N GLY A 60 -5.88 -6.27 26.42
CA GLY A 60 -4.69 -6.23 27.26
C GLY A 60 -3.63 -7.24 26.81
N GLU A 61 -3.14 -8.06 27.74
CA GLU A 61 -2.10 -9.07 27.45
C GLU A 61 -2.56 -10.17 26.49
N ASN A 62 -3.87 -10.44 26.43
CA ASN A 62 -4.45 -11.47 25.56
C ASN A 62 -4.74 -11.01 24.13
N TRP A 63 -4.20 -9.84 23.72
CA TRP A 63 -4.53 -9.24 22.42
C TRP A 63 -4.09 -10.10 21.23
N GLU A 64 -2.95 -10.79 21.30
CA GLU A 64 -2.47 -11.69 20.23
C GLU A 64 -3.34 -12.94 20.09
N ALA A 65 -3.80 -13.51 21.21
CA ALA A 65 -4.68 -14.68 21.20
C ALA A 65 -6.08 -14.35 20.62
N ASN A 66 -6.53 -13.11 20.80
CA ASN A 66 -7.86 -12.66 20.37
C ASN A 66 -7.85 -11.87 19.05
N THR A 67 -6.68 -11.65 18.44
CA THR A 67 -6.55 -10.91 17.18
C THR A 67 -5.78 -11.73 16.15
N THR A 68 -6.38 -11.94 15.01
CA THR A 68 -5.74 -12.63 13.89
C THR A 68 -5.64 -11.69 12.70
N VAL A 69 -4.44 -11.53 12.18
CA VAL A 69 -4.15 -10.68 11.02
C VAL A 69 -3.86 -11.57 9.81
N PHE A 70 -4.56 -11.32 8.72
CA PHE A 70 -4.33 -11.92 7.42
C PHE A 70 -3.90 -10.83 6.43
N SER A 71 -2.78 -11.02 5.77
CA SER A 71 -2.41 -10.22 4.61
C SER A 71 -3.03 -10.83 3.35
N ALA A 72 -3.94 -10.10 2.71
CA ALA A 72 -4.54 -10.55 1.45
C ALA A 72 -3.52 -10.60 0.31
N ALA A 73 -2.55 -9.68 0.31
CA ALA A 73 -1.47 -9.66 -0.67
C ALA A 73 -0.55 -10.88 -0.55
N ASP A 74 -0.18 -11.28 0.68
CA ASP A 74 0.64 -12.47 0.91
C ASP A 74 -0.08 -13.75 0.50
N LEU A 75 -1.37 -13.86 0.82
CA LEU A 75 -2.18 -15.02 0.48
C LEU A 75 -2.32 -15.21 -1.03
N LEU A 76 -2.41 -14.11 -1.80
CA LEU A 76 -2.59 -14.15 -3.25
C LEU A 76 -1.27 -14.10 -4.01
N GLY A 77 -0.28 -13.35 -3.52
CA GLY A 77 1.04 -13.18 -4.15
C GLY A 77 1.97 -14.37 -3.94
N LYS A 78 2.14 -14.79 -2.68
CA LYS A 78 2.95 -15.98 -2.31
C LYS A 78 2.20 -17.31 -2.52
N GLY A 79 0.90 -17.23 -2.79
CA GLY A 79 0.06 -18.38 -3.11
C GLY A 79 0.05 -19.45 -2.02
N ARG A 80 0.30 -20.70 -2.41
CA ARG A 80 0.31 -21.84 -1.49
C ARG A 80 1.40 -21.76 -0.42
N SER A 81 2.56 -21.22 -0.77
CA SER A 81 3.72 -21.11 0.13
C SER A 81 3.40 -20.31 1.40
N ALA A 82 2.62 -19.23 1.32
CA ALA A 82 2.26 -18.42 2.49
C ALA A 82 1.44 -19.20 3.54
N LEU A 83 0.61 -20.14 3.10
CA LEU A 83 -0.21 -20.96 3.98
C LEU A 83 0.54 -22.21 4.49
N GLU A 84 1.55 -22.67 3.77
CA GLU A 84 2.37 -23.84 4.14
C GLU A 84 3.42 -23.50 5.19
N THR A 85 3.89 -22.25 5.23
CA THR A 85 4.97 -21.82 6.12
C THR A 85 4.49 -21.15 7.41
N ASP A 86 3.21 -20.80 7.51
CA ASP A 86 2.66 -20.17 8.71
C ASP A 86 2.14 -21.26 9.67
N ASP A 87 2.81 -21.39 10.82
CA ASP A 87 2.47 -22.38 11.86
C ASP A 87 1.01 -22.32 12.31
N ARG A 88 0.38 -21.15 12.19
CA ARG A 88 -1.04 -20.94 12.53
C ARG A 88 -1.99 -21.64 11.56
N PHE A 89 -1.56 -21.85 10.32
CA PHE A 89 -2.40 -22.34 9.22
C PHE A 89 -2.03 -23.75 8.74
N ILE A 90 -0.83 -24.23 9.04
CA ILE A 90 -0.28 -25.49 8.52
C ILE A 90 -1.21 -26.69 8.78
N GLN A 91 -1.86 -26.72 9.95
CA GLN A 91 -2.80 -27.80 10.30
C GLN A 91 -4.14 -27.73 9.56
N LEU A 92 -4.49 -26.54 9.06
CA LEU A 92 -5.74 -26.28 8.36
C LEU A 92 -5.57 -26.31 6.85
N TYR A 93 -4.34 -26.20 6.37
CA TYR A 93 -4.03 -26.20 4.96
C TYR A 93 -4.09 -27.61 4.37
N ARG A 94 -4.69 -27.75 3.18
CA ARG A 94 -4.75 -29.00 2.43
C ARG A 94 -4.18 -28.78 1.03
N LYS A 95 -3.12 -29.52 0.71
CA LYS A 95 -2.39 -29.41 -0.59
C LYS A 95 -3.23 -29.79 -1.80
N ASP A 96 -4.20 -30.68 -1.61
CA ASP A 96 -5.14 -31.18 -2.62
C ASP A 96 -6.26 -30.19 -2.99
N GLN A 97 -6.36 -29.07 -2.26
CA GLN A 97 -7.43 -28.09 -2.46
C GLN A 97 -6.91 -26.76 -3.05
N SER A 98 -7.82 -26.03 -3.71
CA SER A 98 -7.49 -24.71 -4.22
C SER A 98 -7.22 -23.71 -3.10
N LEU A 99 -6.44 -22.66 -3.41
CA LEU A 99 -6.11 -21.59 -2.46
C LEU A 99 -7.37 -20.97 -1.84
N ILE A 100 -8.39 -20.72 -2.64
CA ILE A 100 -9.65 -20.13 -2.17
C ILE A 100 -10.43 -21.04 -1.21
N VAL A 101 -10.37 -22.35 -1.41
CA VAL A 101 -11.01 -23.32 -0.52
C VAL A 101 -10.29 -23.37 0.82
N ASN A 102 -8.96 -23.37 0.81
CA ASN A 102 -8.15 -23.28 2.02
C ASN A 102 -8.39 -21.98 2.78
N PHE A 103 -8.40 -20.84 2.07
CA PHE A 103 -8.73 -19.54 2.67
C PHE A 103 -10.10 -19.56 3.36
N LYS A 104 -11.14 -20.03 2.67
CA LYS A 104 -12.49 -20.15 3.24
C LYS A 104 -12.51 -21.01 4.51
N ARG A 105 -11.75 -22.11 4.53
CA ARG A 105 -11.64 -23.00 5.69
C ARG A 105 -10.97 -22.31 6.85
N ILE A 106 -9.82 -21.69 6.63
CA ILE A 106 -9.03 -20.99 7.64
C ILE A 106 -9.86 -19.86 8.28
N VAL A 107 -10.43 -18.99 7.46
CA VAL A 107 -11.24 -17.85 7.95
C VAL A 107 -12.44 -18.35 8.76
N LYS A 108 -13.15 -19.38 8.27
CA LYS A 108 -14.28 -19.97 8.98
C LYS A 108 -13.85 -20.56 10.32
N TRP A 109 -12.73 -21.26 10.34
CA TRP A 109 -12.21 -21.87 11.56
C TRP A 109 -11.88 -20.80 12.61
N TYR A 110 -11.14 -19.75 12.24
CA TYR A 110 -10.83 -18.65 13.15
C TYR A 110 -12.08 -17.91 13.65
N ALA A 111 -13.02 -17.62 12.78
CA ALA A 111 -14.25 -16.93 13.16
C ALA A 111 -15.13 -17.78 14.10
N SER A 112 -15.04 -19.11 14.01
CA SER A 112 -15.82 -20.04 14.87
C SER A 112 -15.17 -20.32 16.23
N MET A 113 -13.88 -19.99 16.41
CA MET A 113 -13.19 -20.21 17.69
C MET A 113 -13.72 -19.24 18.75
N ARG A 114 -13.85 -19.76 19.97
CA ARG A 114 -14.18 -18.90 21.10
C ARG A 114 -13.03 -17.97 21.45
N PRO A 115 -13.30 -16.73 21.80
CA PRO A 115 -12.28 -15.80 22.31
C PRO A 115 -11.75 -16.27 23.67
N LEU A 116 -10.56 -15.79 24.01
CA LEU A 116 -9.96 -16.00 25.33
C LEU A 116 -10.29 -14.78 26.20
N ASP A 117 -11.06 -15.00 27.27
CA ASP A 117 -11.48 -13.96 28.24
C ASP A 117 -12.10 -12.68 27.59
N ALA A 118 -12.86 -12.90 26.51
CA ALA A 118 -13.52 -11.83 25.77
C ALA A 118 -14.82 -12.31 25.14
N ASP A 119 -15.69 -11.36 24.74
CA ASP A 119 -16.96 -11.69 24.10
C ASP A 119 -16.79 -12.07 22.62
N PHE A 120 -15.81 -11.48 21.94
CA PHE A 120 -15.52 -11.68 20.51
C PHE A 120 -14.03 -11.56 20.22
N LYS A 121 -13.61 -12.04 19.03
CA LYS A 121 -12.28 -11.91 18.46
C LYS A 121 -12.24 -10.84 17.37
N LEU A 122 -11.05 -10.34 17.06
CA LEU A 122 -10.79 -9.52 15.88
C LEU A 122 -10.15 -10.37 14.78
N LEU A 123 -10.73 -10.32 13.59
CA LEU A 123 -10.14 -10.84 12.37
C LEU A 123 -9.84 -9.66 11.45
N VAL A 124 -8.56 -9.38 11.29
CA VAL A 124 -8.04 -8.25 10.50
C VAL A 124 -7.61 -8.76 9.14
N VAL A 125 -8.09 -8.13 8.09
CA VAL A 125 -7.67 -8.42 6.70
C VAL A 125 -6.94 -7.21 6.18
N GLU A 126 -5.61 -7.29 6.12
CA GLU A 126 -4.77 -6.25 5.52
C GLU A 126 -4.75 -6.40 4.01
N ASP A 127 -4.53 -5.26 3.31
CA ASP A 127 -4.58 -5.17 1.85
C ASP A 127 -5.86 -5.78 1.24
N ALA A 128 -6.98 -5.62 1.94
CA ALA A 128 -8.25 -6.23 1.61
C ALA A 128 -8.73 -5.95 0.17
N GLY A 129 -8.29 -4.83 -0.42
CA GLY A 129 -8.55 -4.49 -1.83
C GLY A 129 -7.87 -5.43 -2.84
N SER A 130 -6.96 -6.30 -2.40
CA SER A 130 -6.32 -7.33 -3.23
C SER A 130 -7.11 -8.64 -3.26
N LEU A 131 -8.11 -8.82 -2.39
CA LEU A 131 -8.95 -10.01 -2.38
C LEU A 131 -9.74 -10.16 -3.66
N THR A 132 -9.79 -11.37 -4.20
CA THR A 132 -10.68 -11.70 -5.32
C THR A 132 -12.15 -11.54 -4.91
N PHE A 133 -13.02 -11.30 -5.89
CA PHE A 133 -14.47 -11.22 -5.67
C PHE A 133 -15.02 -12.45 -4.91
N GLU A 134 -14.54 -13.64 -5.27
CA GLU A 134 -14.97 -14.89 -4.63
C GLU A 134 -14.52 -14.97 -3.16
N ALA A 135 -13.31 -14.51 -2.83
CA ALA A 135 -12.81 -14.43 -1.45
C ALA A 135 -13.65 -13.46 -0.62
N GLN A 136 -13.96 -12.30 -1.18
CA GLN A 136 -14.82 -11.30 -0.52
C GLN A 136 -16.23 -11.83 -0.26
N GLN A 137 -16.84 -12.54 -1.22
CA GLN A 137 -18.15 -13.18 -1.03
C GLN A 137 -18.14 -14.24 0.08
N ALA A 138 -17.03 -14.97 0.22
CA ALA A 138 -16.88 -15.94 1.29
C ALA A 138 -16.77 -15.25 2.67
N LEU A 139 -16.01 -14.16 2.75
CA LEU A 139 -15.91 -13.34 3.96
C LEU A 139 -17.27 -12.77 4.37
N ARG A 140 -18.03 -12.22 3.42
CA ARG A 140 -19.39 -11.73 3.69
C ARG A 140 -20.26 -12.77 4.43
N ARG A 141 -20.31 -14.00 3.89
CA ARG A 141 -21.09 -15.09 4.52
C ARG A 141 -20.58 -15.44 5.91
N THR A 142 -19.26 -15.38 6.10
CA THR A 142 -18.64 -15.65 7.41
C THR A 142 -18.93 -14.55 8.42
N MET A 143 -18.91 -13.27 7.99
CA MET A 143 -19.30 -12.11 8.81
C MET A 143 -20.72 -12.26 9.35
N GLU A 144 -21.67 -12.60 8.46
CA GLU A 144 -23.09 -12.77 8.84
C GLU A 144 -23.27 -13.92 9.85
N ARG A 145 -22.54 -15.00 9.65
CA ARG A 145 -22.69 -16.21 10.47
C ARG A 145 -22.04 -16.09 11.86
N TYR A 146 -20.91 -15.40 11.95
CA TYR A 146 -20.08 -15.33 13.17
C TYR A 146 -20.03 -13.92 13.77
N SER A 147 -21.02 -13.09 13.48
CA SER A 147 -21.08 -11.72 14.00
C SER A 147 -21.11 -11.62 15.53
N ALA A 148 -21.58 -12.66 16.22
CA ALA A 148 -21.58 -12.71 17.68
C ALA A 148 -20.19 -12.92 18.28
N THR A 149 -19.34 -13.73 17.61
CA THR A 149 -18.04 -14.19 18.15
C THR A 149 -16.82 -13.59 17.47
N CYS A 150 -17.01 -12.88 16.35
CA CYS A 150 -15.91 -12.34 15.57
C CYS A 150 -16.28 -10.99 14.96
N ARG A 151 -15.37 -10.00 15.06
CA ARG A 151 -15.45 -8.72 14.35
C ARG A 151 -14.41 -8.69 13.26
N PHE A 152 -14.84 -8.29 12.08
CA PHE A 152 -13.99 -8.20 10.90
C PHE A 152 -13.54 -6.75 10.70
N ILE A 153 -12.24 -6.56 10.53
CA ILE A 153 -11.63 -5.28 10.24
C ILE A 153 -10.90 -5.40 8.90
N PHE A 154 -11.36 -4.67 7.89
CA PHE A 154 -10.74 -4.61 6.59
C PHE A 154 -9.87 -3.37 6.51
N VAL A 155 -8.59 -3.54 6.19
CA VAL A 155 -7.64 -2.44 5.99
C VAL A 155 -7.27 -2.39 4.51
N THR A 156 -7.43 -1.23 3.87
CA THR A 156 -7.15 -1.08 2.44
C THR A 156 -6.74 0.33 2.06
N THR A 157 -5.94 0.46 1.01
CA THR A 157 -5.69 1.74 0.33
C THR A 157 -6.66 1.98 -0.84
N ARG A 158 -7.42 0.95 -1.23
CA ARG A 158 -8.36 0.97 -2.35
C ARG A 158 -9.77 0.57 -1.89
N PRO A 159 -10.52 1.46 -1.24
CA PRO A 159 -11.88 1.15 -0.75
C PRO A 159 -12.84 0.76 -1.88
N SER A 160 -12.65 1.28 -3.09
CA SER A 160 -13.45 0.94 -4.27
C SER A 160 -13.29 -0.53 -4.73
N ALA A 161 -12.22 -1.22 -4.31
CA ALA A 161 -12.03 -2.64 -4.60
C ALA A 161 -12.83 -3.56 -3.66
N ILE A 162 -13.43 -3.02 -2.60
CA ILE A 162 -14.27 -3.78 -1.67
C ILE A 162 -15.71 -3.84 -2.20
N ILE A 163 -16.26 -5.05 -2.26
CA ILE A 163 -17.63 -5.23 -2.75
C ILE A 163 -18.65 -4.51 -1.85
N PRO A 164 -19.74 -3.95 -2.43
CA PRO A 164 -20.77 -3.24 -1.66
C PRO A 164 -21.37 -4.09 -0.55
N ALA A 165 -21.45 -5.39 -0.76
CA ALA A 165 -21.98 -6.33 0.24
C ALA A 165 -21.15 -6.43 1.52
N ILE A 166 -19.84 -6.17 1.50
CA ILE A 166 -18.99 -6.03 2.68
C ILE A 166 -19.06 -4.59 3.20
N ALA A 167 -18.88 -3.62 2.31
CA ALA A 167 -18.83 -2.20 2.71
C ALA A 167 -20.09 -1.75 3.47
N SER A 168 -21.27 -2.21 3.06
CA SER A 168 -22.56 -1.88 3.72
C SER A 168 -22.72 -2.49 5.13
N ARG A 169 -21.86 -3.42 5.53
CA ARG A 169 -21.86 -4.07 6.85
C ARG A 169 -20.76 -3.57 7.77
N CYS A 170 -19.91 -2.70 7.25
CA CYS A 170 -18.76 -2.15 7.98
C CYS A 170 -18.96 -0.68 8.26
N LEU A 171 -18.53 -0.23 9.44
CA LEU A 171 -18.34 1.18 9.72
C LEU A 171 -17.13 1.67 8.90
N PRO A 172 -17.31 2.64 7.99
CA PRO A 172 -16.18 3.19 7.26
C PRO A 172 -15.39 4.16 8.13
N LEU A 173 -14.08 3.96 8.20
CA LEU A 173 -13.14 4.86 8.87
C LEU A 173 -12.06 5.26 7.86
N PHE A 174 -11.86 6.56 7.69
CA PHE A 174 -10.91 7.09 6.72
C PHE A 174 -9.72 7.74 7.44
N PHE A 175 -8.53 7.26 7.14
CA PHE A 175 -7.25 7.83 7.57
C PHE A 175 -6.77 8.81 6.51
N ALA A 176 -6.77 10.08 6.83
CA ALA A 176 -6.31 11.12 5.93
C ALA A 176 -4.77 11.08 5.75
N PRO A 177 -4.22 11.59 4.63
CA PRO A 177 -2.81 11.88 4.53
C PRO A 177 -2.38 12.79 5.68
N LEU A 178 -1.20 12.54 6.26
CA LEU A 178 -0.70 13.38 7.34
C LEU A 178 -0.23 14.75 6.80
N GLU A 179 -0.54 15.79 7.53
CA GLU A 179 -0.05 17.13 7.22
C GLU A 179 1.47 17.22 7.39
N SER A 180 2.11 18.01 6.55
CA SER A 180 3.57 18.18 6.56
C SER A 180 4.13 18.61 7.92
N GLY A 181 3.42 19.49 8.63
CA GLY A 181 3.81 19.91 9.97
C GLY A 181 3.81 18.80 11.00
N VAL A 182 2.81 17.89 10.91
CA VAL A 182 2.68 16.72 11.80
C VAL A 182 3.81 15.72 11.53
N VAL A 183 4.11 15.46 10.25
CA VAL A 183 5.20 14.56 9.85
C VAL A 183 6.55 15.12 10.31
N ARG A 184 6.79 16.43 10.10
CA ARG A 184 8.02 17.12 10.55
C ARG A 184 8.21 16.98 12.06
N ALA A 185 7.22 17.36 12.86
CA ALA A 185 7.31 17.30 14.31
C ALA A 185 7.66 15.88 14.78
N ARG A 186 7.05 14.86 14.18
CA ARG A 186 7.34 13.47 14.53
C ARG A 186 8.74 13.03 14.13
N LEU A 187 9.26 13.48 13.00
CA LEU A 187 10.65 13.21 12.60
C LEU A 187 11.65 13.86 13.55
N GLU A 188 11.42 15.10 13.95
CA GLU A 188 12.27 15.82 14.90
C GLU A 188 12.31 15.11 16.27
N GLU A 189 11.16 14.62 16.76
CA GLU A 189 11.10 13.81 17.99
C GLU A 189 11.93 12.51 17.87
N ILE A 190 11.81 11.79 16.75
CA ILE A 190 12.54 10.54 16.51
C ILE A 190 14.05 10.81 16.39
N LEU A 191 14.44 11.83 15.63
CA LEU A 191 15.84 12.23 15.48
C LEU A 191 16.46 12.58 16.83
N ALA A 192 15.75 13.34 17.65
CA ALA A 192 16.20 13.69 19.00
C ALA A 192 16.36 12.44 19.89
N ALA A 193 15.43 11.50 19.83
CA ALA A 193 15.46 10.25 20.59
C ALA A 193 16.62 9.33 20.17
N GLU A 194 16.98 9.32 18.90
CA GLU A 194 18.11 8.54 18.36
C GLU A 194 19.47 9.28 18.46
N GLY A 195 19.48 10.53 18.97
CA GLY A 195 20.67 11.35 19.04
C GLY A 195 21.25 11.74 17.68
N ALA A 196 20.42 11.73 16.64
CA ALA A 196 20.76 12.08 15.27
C ALA A 196 20.34 13.52 14.96
N ALA A 197 21.14 14.20 14.13
CA ALA A 197 20.84 15.55 13.66
C ALA A 197 20.86 15.56 12.13
N LEU A 198 19.84 16.13 11.54
CA LEU A 198 19.76 16.42 10.10
C LEU A 198 19.60 17.93 9.89
N PRO A 199 20.14 18.49 8.81
CA PRO A 199 19.86 19.87 8.41
C PRO A 199 18.35 20.10 8.23
N ALA A 200 17.87 21.30 8.52
CA ALA A 200 16.44 21.63 8.38
C ALA A 200 15.95 21.44 6.94
N ASP A 201 16.78 21.78 5.96
CA ASP A 201 16.48 21.63 4.53
C ASP A 201 16.30 20.14 4.16
N ASP A 202 17.09 19.23 4.72
CA ASP A 202 16.94 17.79 4.49
C ASP A 202 15.65 17.26 5.10
N ILE A 203 15.28 17.73 6.29
CA ILE A 203 14.00 17.36 6.92
C ILE A 203 12.82 17.84 6.06
N GLU A 204 12.87 19.08 5.53
CA GLU A 204 11.84 19.59 4.63
C GLU A 204 11.72 18.77 3.35
N LEU A 205 12.86 18.40 2.78
CA LEU A 205 12.93 17.60 1.59
C LEU A 205 12.33 16.19 1.82
N ILE A 206 12.67 15.56 2.97
CA ILE A 206 12.09 14.26 3.38
C ILE A 206 10.57 14.35 3.54
N VAL A 207 10.10 15.39 4.24
CA VAL A 207 8.65 15.60 4.46
C VAL A 207 7.91 15.79 3.14
N TYR A 208 8.50 16.57 2.22
CA TYR A 208 7.94 16.79 0.90
C TYR A 208 7.86 15.49 0.08
N ALA A 209 8.93 14.70 0.05
CA ALA A 209 8.99 13.45 -0.71
C ALA A 209 8.15 12.32 -0.10
N ALA A 210 7.86 12.38 1.18
CA ALA A 210 7.03 11.39 1.85
C ALA A 210 5.53 11.55 1.51
N GLU A 211 5.07 12.72 1.07
CA GLU A 211 3.67 12.98 0.67
C GLU A 211 2.65 12.53 1.74
N GLY A 212 2.95 12.72 3.02
CA GLY A 212 2.09 12.32 4.14
C GLY A 212 2.19 10.84 4.56
N ASP A 213 3.11 10.06 3.96
CA ASP A 213 3.47 8.71 4.40
C ASP A 213 4.55 8.76 5.48
N LEU A 214 4.15 8.69 6.76
CA LEU A 214 5.07 8.76 7.89
C LEU A 214 6.09 7.61 7.91
N ARG A 215 5.69 6.41 7.48
CA ARG A 215 6.62 5.26 7.44
C ARG A 215 7.77 5.54 6.47
N ARG A 216 7.45 6.09 5.29
CA ARG A 216 8.43 6.50 4.29
C ARG A 216 9.32 7.63 4.82
N ALA A 217 8.73 8.64 5.47
CA ALA A 217 9.47 9.73 6.07
C ALA A 217 10.49 9.25 7.12
N ILE A 218 10.07 8.37 8.02
CA ILE A 218 10.96 7.76 9.04
C ILE A 218 12.08 6.95 8.40
N MET A 219 11.78 6.19 7.35
CA MET A 219 12.78 5.40 6.63
C MET A 219 13.82 6.31 5.96
N TYR A 220 13.40 7.38 5.30
CA TYR A 220 14.31 8.34 4.69
C TYR A 220 15.18 9.05 5.73
N ALA A 221 14.59 9.45 6.86
CA ALA A 221 15.35 10.06 7.97
C ALA A 221 16.39 9.09 8.54
N GLN A 222 16.05 7.81 8.70
CA GLN A 222 17.01 6.79 9.16
C GLN A 222 18.18 6.60 8.19
N ILE A 223 17.90 6.58 6.87
CA ILE A 223 18.95 6.47 5.84
C ILE A 223 19.84 7.73 5.87
N ALA A 224 19.24 8.91 5.89
CA ALA A 224 19.98 10.18 5.95
C ALA A 224 20.89 10.26 7.17
N ALA A 225 20.39 9.91 8.35
CA ALA A 225 21.17 9.89 9.60
C ALA A 225 22.31 8.86 9.59
N GLY A 226 22.14 7.75 8.87
CA GLY A 226 23.14 6.67 8.80
C GLY A 226 24.19 6.85 7.71
N SER A 227 23.94 7.67 6.69
CA SER A 227 24.83 7.75 5.50
C SER A 227 26.10 8.56 5.74
N GLY A 228 26.12 9.48 6.70
CA GLY A 228 27.28 10.34 7.00
C GLY A 228 27.78 11.20 5.82
N LYS A 229 27.05 11.21 4.70
CA LYS A 229 27.32 11.96 3.48
C LYS A 229 26.14 12.87 3.18
N GLU A 230 26.37 13.83 2.27
CA GLU A 230 25.28 14.64 1.71
C GLU A 230 24.16 13.72 1.21
N PHE A 231 22.96 13.85 1.81
CA PHE A 231 21.83 12.99 1.54
C PHE A 231 21.17 13.43 0.24
N ASP A 232 21.35 12.67 -0.82
CA ASP A 232 20.62 12.90 -2.08
C ASP A 232 19.29 12.15 -2.05
N LEU A 233 18.24 12.87 -1.67
CA LEU A 233 16.89 12.33 -1.67
C LEU A 233 16.44 11.89 -3.07
N ALA A 234 16.94 12.53 -4.13
CA ALA A 234 16.59 12.16 -5.49
C ALA A 234 17.10 10.75 -5.82
N GLU A 235 18.25 10.38 -5.28
CA GLU A 235 18.81 9.03 -5.42
C GLU A 235 18.05 8.01 -4.59
N VAL A 236 17.68 8.34 -3.35
CA VAL A 236 17.00 7.42 -2.42
C VAL A 236 15.49 7.34 -2.65
N SER A 237 14.84 8.43 -3.07
CA SER A 237 13.39 8.49 -3.28
C SER A 237 12.93 7.88 -4.61
N ARG A 238 13.84 7.73 -5.57
CA ARG A 238 13.56 7.05 -6.82
C ARG A 238 13.74 5.56 -6.62
N SER A 239 12.69 4.78 -6.87
CA SER A 239 12.89 3.37 -7.06
C SER A 239 13.80 3.19 -8.29
N GLU A 240 14.61 2.14 -8.32
CA GLU A 240 15.46 1.84 -9.47
C GLU A 240 14.66 1.79 -10.77
N THR A 241 13.44 1.26 -10.69
CA THR A 241 12.46 1.23 -11.79
C THR A 241 12.02 2.61 -12.24
N GLU A 242 11.86 3.58 -11.32
CA GLU A 242 11.50 4.97 -11.65
C GLU A 242 12.67 5.69 -12.34
N ASN A 243 13.91 5.44 -11.93
CA ASN A 243 15.10 5.97 -12.61
C ASN A 243 15.22 5.44 -14.05
N VAL A 244 14.99 4.13 -14.22
CA VAL A 244 15.00 3.50 -15.54
C VAL A 244 13.85 4.04 -16.40
N ALA A 245 12.65 4.22 -15.81
CA ALA A 245 11.51 4.82 -16.51
C ALA A 245 11.76 6.31 -16.89
N ALA A 246 12.46 7.07 -16.04
CA ALA A 246 12.87 8.43 -16.35
C ALA A 246 13.85 8.45 -17.54
N SER A 247 14.81 7.54 -17.56
CA SER A 247 15.73 7.40 -18.70
C SER A 247 14.99 7.02 -19.99
N ALA A 248 13.96 6.16 -19.92
CA ALA A 248 13.09 5.86 -21.05
C ALA A 248 12.34 7.10 -21.53
N PHE A 249 11.82 7.91 -20.60
CA PHE A 249 11.10 9.13 -20.91
C PHE A 249 12.00 10.20 -21.56
N GLU A 250 13.23 10.37 -21.08
CA GLU A 250 14.22 11.24 -21.72
C GLU A 250 14.59 10.79 -23.14
N ALA A 251 14.72 9.48 -23.36
CA ALA A 251 14.96 8.94 -24.70
C ALA A 251 13.77 9.24 -25.65
N ILE A 252 12.53 9.13 -25.15
CA ILE A 252 11.32 9.52 -25.90
C ILE A 252 11.38 11.02 -26.28
N ARG A 253 11.70 11.85 -25.31
CA ARG A 253 11.80 13.31 -25.48
C ARG A 253 12.87 13.73 -26.48
N ALA A 254 13.99 12.98 -26.50
CA ALA A 254 15.04 13.15 -27.49
C ALA A 254 14.69 12.59 -28.88
N GLY A 255 13.48 12.05 -29.08
CA GLY A 255 13.08 11.42 -30.35
C GLY A 255 13.72 10.05 -30.62
N ASN A 256 14.46 9.49 -29.67
CA ASN A 256 15.16 8.23 -29.82
C ASN A 256 14.28 7.04 -29.40
N PHE A 257 13.39 6.66 -30.30
CA PHE A 257 12.45 5.54 -30.07
C PHE A 257 13.15 4.20 -29.75
N ASP A 258 14.26 3.88 -30.44
CA ASP A 258 14.95 2.59 -30.23
C ASP A 258 15.62 2.51 -28.85
N ALA A 259 16.13 3.61 -28.33
CA ALA A 259 16.65 3.66 -26.97
C ALA A 259 15.51 3.56 -25.96
N ALA A 260 14.44 4.31 -26.12
CA ALA A 260 13.28 4.29 -25.25
C ALA A 260 12.65 2.88 -25.18
N ARG A 261 12.54 2.21 -26.34
CA ARG A 261 12.05 0.84 -26.43
C ARG A 261 12.89 -0.13 -25.60
N ARG A 262 14.22 -0.13 -25.82
CA ARG A 262 15.13 -1.03 -25.07
C ARG A 262 15.06 -0.82 -23.57
N ILE A 263 15.00 0.42 -23.14
CA ILE A 263 14.90 0.76 -21.71
C ILE A 263 13.54 0.33 -21.13
N ALA A 264 12.44 0.54 -21.84
CA ALA A 264 11.13 0.10 -21.38
C ALA A 264 10.99 -1.43 -21.37
N GLU A 265 11.59 -2.13 -22.34
CA GLU A 265 11.65 -3.59 -22.36
C GLU A 265 12.51 -4.15 -21.20
N SER A 266 13.60 -3.46 -20.79
CA SER A 266 14.39 -3.89 -19.63
C SER A 266 13.58 -3.80 -18.32
N LEU A 267 12.70 -2.81 -18.16
CA LEU A 267 11.77 -2.76 -17.02
C LEU A 267 10.90 -4.01 -16.92
N MET A 268 10.50 -4.57 -18.05
CA MET A 268 9.65 -5.77 -18.08
C MET A 268 10.49 -7.06 -17.89
N ILE A 269 11.67 -7.15 -18.48
CA ILE A 269 12.49 -8.35 -18.52
C ILE A 269 13.36 -8.48 -17.29
N GLU A 270 14.08 -7.43 -16.92
CA GLU A 270 15.08 -7.45 -15.84
C GLU A 270 14.45 -7.14 -14.48
N TYR A 271 13.50 -6.21 -14.44
CA TYR A 271 12.82 -5.79 -13.20
C TYR A 271 11.47 -6.51 -12.98
N GLY A 272 11.02 -7.31 -13.96
CA GLY A 272 9.80 -8.11 -13.84
C GLY A 272 8.49 -7.32 -13.78
N LEU A 273 8.49 -6.07 -14.24
CA LEU A 273 7.28 -5.26 -14.26
C LEU A 273 6.32 -5.74 -15.36
N SER A 274 5.02 -5.78 -15.03
CA SER A 274 3.98 -5.90 -16.05
C SER A 274 3.90 -4.62 -16.90
N ALA A 275 3.38 -4.73 -18.12
CA ALA A 275 3.19 -3.55 -18.98
C ALA A 275 2.36 -2.45 -18.31
N ARG A 276 1.37 -2.81 -17.48
CA ARG A 276 0.58 -1.83 -16.72
C ARG A 276 1.40 -1.10 -15.67
N GLU A 277 2.34 -1.78 -15.02
CA GLU A 277 3.26 -1.16 -14.07
C GLU A 277 4.22 -0.23 -14.80
N VAL A 278 4.73 -0.60 -15.97
CA VAL A 278 5.55 0.29 -16.83
C VAL A 278 4.79 1.55 -17.23
N VAL A 279 3.53 1.44 -17.65
CA VAL A 279 2.66 2.62 -17.91
C VAL A 279 2.49 3.47 -16.66
N GLY A 280 2.36 2.84 -15.49
CA GLY A 280 2.30 3.50 -14.19
C GLY A 280 3.56 4.28 -13.87
N GLU A 281 4.75 3.72 -14.12
CA GLU A 281 6.03 4.40 -13.93
C GLU A 281 6.18 5.60 -14.86
N LEU A 282 5.93 5.42 -16.16
CA LEU A 282 5.97 6.51 -17.12
C LEU A 282 5.03 7.67 -16.76
N ARG A 283 3.83 7.35 -16.26
CA ARG A 283 2.88 8.35 -15.75
C ARG A 283 3.43 9.08 -14.51
N ARG A 284 4.11 8.38 -13.60
CA ARG A 284 4.75 9.00 -12.41
C ARG A 284 5.84 9.98 -12.82
N VAL A 285 6.72 9.57 -13.73
CA VAL A 285 7.78 10.43 -14.28
C VAL A 285 7.18 11.67 -14.90
N ALA A 286 6.21 11.53 -15.82
CA ALA A 286 5.56 12.66 -16.48
C ALA A 286 4.92 13.64 -15.48
N ARG A 287 4.27 13.13 -14.43
CA ARG A 287 3.66 13.96 -13.37
C ARG A 287 4.70 14.70 -12.54
N ARG A 288 5.81 14.05 -12.20
CA ARG A 288 6.88 14.61 -11.37
C ARG A 288 7.60 15.73 -12.12
N GLU A 289 7.86 15.57 -13.41
CA GLU A 289 8.47 16.58 -14.27
C GLU A 289 7.48 17.68 -14.71
N ARG A 290 6.24 17.66 -14.15
CA ARG A 290 5.16 18.61 -14.49
C ARG A 290 4.83 18.64 -15.98
N TYR A 291 5.06 17.54 -16.67
CA TYR A 291 4.75 17.43 -18.09
C TYR A 291 3.24 17.30 -18.29
N SER A 292 2.60 18.39 -18.69
CA SER A 292 1.15 18.46 -18.87
C SER A 292 0.83 18.67 -20.35
N HIS A 293 0.88 17.58 -21.13
CA HIS A 293 0.47 17.59 -22.53
C HIS A 293 -0.77 16.73 -22.73
N PRO A 294 -1.87 17.26 -23.35
CA PRO A 294 -3.11 16.48 -23.51
C PRO A 294 -2.92 15.17 -24.29
N ALA A 295 -2.09 15.16 -25.34
CA ALA A 295 -1.81 13.96 -26.13
C ALA A 295 -1.12 12.87 -25.30
N LEU A 296 -0.24 13.23 -24.33
CA LEU A 296 0.37 12.27 -23.42
C LEU A 296 -0.68 11.59 -22.54
N ALA A 297 -1.59 12.37 -21.97
CA ALA A 297 -2.67 11.81 -21.14
C ALA A 297 -3.57 10.86 -21.94
N LEU A 298 -3.90 11.21 -23.17
CA LEU A 298 -4.69 10.36 -24.08
C LEU A 298 -3.93 9.09 -24.47
N ALA A 299 -2.64 9.18 -24.76
CA ALA A 299 -1.82 8.04 -25.10
C ALA A 299 -1.71 7.03 -23.94
N LEU A 300 -1.47 7.53 -22.71
CA LEU A 300 -1.42 6.69 -21.50
C LEU A 300 -2.76 6.04 -21.19
N ALA A 301 -3.87 6.77 -21.31
CA ALA A 301 -5.21 6.24 -21.07
C ALA A 301 -5.60 5.16 -22.10
N ASP A 302 -5.25 5.36 -23.37
CA ASP A 302 -5.52 4.35 -24.41
C ASP A 302 -4.68 3.08 -24.23
N ALA A 303 -3.42 3.21 -23.82
CA ALA A 303 -2.56 2.08 -23.49
C ALA A 303 -3.13 1.28 -22.30
N ASP A 304 -3.51 1.93 -21.21
CA ASP A 304 -4.11 1.25 -20.05
C ASP A 304 -5.39 0.51 -20.45
N ARG A 305 -6.25 1.11 -21.26
CA ARG A 305 -7.46 0.47 -21.79
C ARG A 305 -7.13 -0.77 -22.63
N ARG A 306 -6.14 -0.71 -23.51
CA ARG A 306 -5.75 -1.84 -24.37
C ARG A 306 -5.14 -2.99 -23.57
N LEU A 307 -4.37 -2.69 -22.54
CA LEU A 307 -3.78 -3.69 -21.63
C LEU A 307 -4.83 -4.46 -20.81
N CYS A 308 -6.09 -3.97 -20.73
CA CYS A 308 -7.18 -4.73 -20.12
C CYS A 308 -7.68 -5.91 -20.97
N HIS A 309 -7.33 -6.01 -22.25
CA HIS A 309 -7.93 -6.94 -23.22
C HIS A 309 -6.97 -8.05 -23.72
N ASN A 310 -6.12 -8.61 -22.86
CA ASN A 310 -5.20 -9.71 -23.21
C ASN A 310 -4.34 -9.45 -24.46
N ALA A 311 -3.89 -8.24 -24.67
CA ALA A 311 -2.98 -7.88 -25.75
C ALA A 311 -1.54 -8.30 -25.40
N ASN A 312 -0.69 -8.43 -26.42
CA ASN A 312 0.74 -8.64 -26.18
C ASN A 312 1.35 -7.41 -25.53
N ASP A 313 1.82 -7.55 -24.29
CA ASP A 313 2.33 -6.48 -23.45
C ASP A 313 3.46 -5.67 -24.11
N PHE A 314 4.44 -6.35 -24.72
CA PHE A 314 5.56 -5.70 -25.42
C PHE A 314 5.08 -4.85 -26.61
N VAL A 315 4.13 -5.36 -27.38
CA VAL A 315 3.58 -4.64 -28.54
C VAL A 315 2.82 -3.39 -28.07
N GLN A 316 2.09 -3.49 -26.97
CA GLN A 316 1.33 -2.33 -26.45
C GLN A 316 2.25 -1.25 -25.87
N ILE A 317 3.32 -1.64 -25.16
CA ILE A 317 4.32 -0.68 -24.68
C ILE A 317 5.02 -0.01 -25.86
N ASN A 318 5.46 -0.77 -26.85
CA ASN A 318 6.13 -0.21 -28.03
C ASN A 318 5.21 0.74 -28.81
N ALA A 319 3.93 0.40 -28.95
CA ALA A 319 2.94 1.29 -29.58
C ALA A 319 2.71 2.58 -28.78
N LEU A 320 2.69 2.50 -27.45
CA LEU A 320 2.61 3.67 -26.58
C LEU A 320 3.82 4.59 -26.77
N LEU A 321 5.04 4.03 -26.70
CA LEU A 321 6.28 4.80 -26.86
C LEU A 321 6.35 5.50 -28.24
N ALA A 322 6.03 4.78 -29.32
CA ALA A 322 5.98 5.31 -30.68
C ALA A 322 4.97 6.48 -30.79
N ARG A 323 3.81 6.32 -30.17
CA ARG A 323 2.77 7.34 -30.15
C ARG A 323 3.20 8.60 -29.39
N ILE A 324 3.76 8.44 -28.19
CA ILE A 324 4.25 9.57 -27.40
C ILE A 324 5.37 10.30 -28.15
N THR A 325 6.34 9.57 -28.71
CA THR A 325 7.43 10.16 -29.48
C THR A 325 6.91 10.98 -30.65
N ARG A 326 5.90 10.49 -31.37
CA ARG A 326 5.36 11.19 -32.54
C ARG A 326 4.40 12.32 -32.20
N GLU A 327 3.44 12.10 -31.29
CA GLU A 327 2.31 13.02 -31.06
C GLU A 327 2.59 14.05 -29.97
N VAL A 328 3.54 13.77 -29.06
CA VAL A 328 3.87 14.68 -27.97
C VAL A 328 5.15 15.47 -28.25
N PHE A 329 6.18 14.81 -28.77
CA PHE A 329 7.50 15.40 -28.96
C PHE A 329 7.90 15.59 -30.44
N GLY A 330 7.18 14.97 -31.38
CA GLY A 330 7.46 15.10 -32.81
C GLY A 330 7.10 16.48 -33.37
N GLU A 331 6.16 17.21 -32.77
CA GLU A 331 5.74 18.55 -33.19
C GLU A 331 6.72 19.62 -32.68
N GLU A 332 7.39 19.44 -31.55
CA GLU A 332 8.40 20.38 -31.04
C GLU A 332 9.67 20.44 -31.93
N SER A 333 10.01 19.32 -32.58
CA SER A 333 11.18 19.27 -33.50
C SER A 333 10.95 19.99 -34.82
N THR A 334 9.70 20.21 -35.21
CA THR A 334 9.34 20.93 -36.47
C THR A 334 9.16 22.42 -36.27
N ALA A 335 9.02 22.89 -35.03
CA ALA A 335 8.90 24.33 -34.73
C ALA A 335 10.25 25.02 -34.44
N ALA A 336 11.36 24.26 -34.42
CA ALA A 336 12.72 24.71 -34.16
C ALA A 336 13.60 24.77 -35.45
N LEU A 337 13.02 24.55 -36.63
CA LEU A 337 13.61 24.79 -37.95
C LEU A 337 12.87 25.94 -38.67
#